data_918fc588c65dd9c3b3261f154387b177
#
_entry.id   918fc588c65dd9c3b3261f154387b177
#
_cell.length_a   1.000
_cell.length_b   1.000
_cell.length_c   1.000
_cell.angle_alpha   90.00
_cell.angle_beta   90.00
_cell.angle_gamma   90.00
#
_symmetry.space_group_name_H-M   'P 1'
#
loop_
_entity.id
_entity.type
_entity.pdbx_description
1 polymer ?
#
loop_
_entity_poly.entity_id
_entity_poly.type
_entity_poly.pdbx_seq_one_letter_code
_entity_poly.pdbx_strand_id
1 'polypeptide(L)'
;MTEQTYLLMHRHINGYGRLFGGQLMQWIDELAGIVSMRHAGGRITTASIDNLNFKAGAYLNDTIVLIGRITYVGRTSMEVRVDTYVEDLEGMRRVINRAYVVMV
;
A
#
# COMPACT_ATOMS: atom_id res chain seq x y z
N MET A 1 11.98 -3.48 -5.59
CA MET A 1 11.20 -3.01 -4.44
C MET A 1 10.99 -1.51 -4.53
N THR A 2 9.79 -1.06 -4.27
CA THR A 2 9.42 0.35 -4.35
C THR A 2 8.83 0.79 -3.03
N GLU A 3 9.23 1.96 -2.57
CA GLU A 3 8.76 2.52 -1.30
C GLU A 3 8.16 3.90 -1.54
N GLN A 4 7.02 4.18 -0.91
CA GLN A 4 6.41 5.50 -0.87
C GLN A 4 6.10 5.88 0.57
N THR A 5 6.27 7.15 0.90
CA THR A 5 6.08 7.65 2.25
C THR A 5 5.12 8.83 2.23
N TYR A 6 4.16 8.83 3.17
CA TYR A 6 3.15 9.88 3.30
C TYR A 6 3.09 10.38 4.73
N LEU A 7 2.84 11.67 4.88
CA LEU A 7 2.42 12.23 6.17
C LEU A 7 0.90 12.18 6.24
N LEU A 8 0.35 11.57 7.29
CA LEU A 8 -1.09 11.43 7.44
C LEU A 8 -1.69 12.77 7.86
N MET A 9 -2.53 13.34 6.98
CA MET A 9 -3.15 14.65 7.14
C MET A 9 -4.66 14.52 7.36
N HIS A 10 -5.33 15.62 7.69
CA HIS A 10 -6.77 15.64 7.95
C HIS A 10 -7.59 15.02 6.82
N ARG A 11 -7.21 15.24 5.56
CA ARG A 11 -7.94 14.69 4.40
C ARG A 11 -7.84 13.17 4.26
N HIS A 12 -6.93 12.55 5.01
CA HIS A 12 -6.68 11.11 4.95
C HIS A 12 -7.39 10.35 6.06
N ILE A 13 -8.04 11.03 6.99
CA ILE A 13 -8.65 10.39 8.15
C ILE A 13 -10.17 10.46 8.11
N ASN A 14 -10.81 9.48 8.77
CA ASN A 14 -12.26 9.41 8.89
C ASN A 14 -12.75 10.16 10.12
N GLY A 15 -14.07 10.09 10.39
CA GLY A 15 -14.67 10.74 11.55
C GLY A 15 -14.20 10.23 12.90
N TYR A 16 -13.46 9.11 12.93
CA TYR A 16 -12.89 8.54 14.15
C TYR A 16 -11.42 8.91 14.35
N GLY A 17 -10.87 9.80 13.52
CA GLY A 17 -9.49 10.26 13.62
C GLY A 17 -8.45 9.28 13.10
N ARG A 18 -8.84 8.29 12.31
CA ARG A 18 -7.95 7.26 11.75
C ARG A 18 -7.88 7.31 10.24
N LEU A 19 -6.77 6.83 9.69
CA LEU A 19 -6.65 6.56 8.26
C LEU A 19 -7.81 5.67 7.83
N PHE A 20 -8.57 6.11 6.81
CA PHE A 20 -9.69 5.31 6.32
C PHE A 20 -9.26 4.36 5.21
N GLY A 21 -10.02 3.23 5.10
CA GLY A 21 -9.65 2.14 4.19
C GLY A 21 -9.61 2.53 2.73
N GLY A 22 -10.49 3.44 2.29
CA GLY A 22 -10.49 3.90 0.90
C GLY A 22 -9.21 4.64 0.51
N GLN A 23 -8.66 5.45 1.41
CA GLN A 23 -7.40 6.15 1.17
C GLN A 23 -6.23 5.15 1.12
N LEU A 24 -6.21 4.18 2.03
CA LEU A 24 -5.17 3.16 2.02
C LEU A 24 -5.25 2.33 0.74
N MET A 25 -6.45 1.95 0.31
CA MET A 25 -6.65 1.20 -0.93
C MET A 25 -6.13 1.97 -2.14
N GLN A 26 -6.37 3.29 -2.21
CA GLN A 26 -5.86 4.13 -3.28
C GLN A 26 -4.33 4.10 -3.31
N TRP A 27 -3.68 4.27 -2.18
CA TRP A 27 -2.21 4.24 -2.10
C TRP A 27 -1.65 2.87 -2.46
N ILE A 28 -2.28 1.80 -2.01
CA ILE A 28 -1.88 0.43 -2.34
C ILE A 28 -1.98 0.20 -3.86
N ASP A 29 -3.08 0.62 -4.45
CA ASP A 29 -3.31 0.45 -5.88
C ASP A 29 -2.29 1.24 -6.72
N GLU A 30 -2.02 2.48 -6.34
CA GLU A 30 -1.03 3.31 -7.02
C GLU A 30 0.36 2.69 -6.94
N LEU A 31 0.77 2.23 -5.77
CA LEU A 31 2.09 1.61 -5.59
C LEU A 31 2.21 0.30 -6.35
N ALA A 32 1.18 -0.54 -6.28
CA ALA A 32 1.16 -1.81 -7.02
C ALA A 32 1.26 -1.56 -8.53
N GLY A 33 0.59 -0.52 -9.02
CA GLY A 33 0.70 -0.10 -10.42
C GLY A 33 2.12 0.29 -10.80
N ILE A 34 2.79 1.08 -9.98
CA ILE A 34 4.18 1.49 -10.22
C ILE A 34 5.11 0.28 -10.24
N VAL A 35 5.00 -0.60 -9.25
CA VAL A 35 5.84 -1.81 -9.15
C VAL A 35 5.66 -2.70 -10.38
N SER A 36 4.42 -2.94 -10.77
CA SER A 36 4.13 -3.82 -11.90
C SER A 36 4.54 -3.23 -13.24
N MET A 37 4.34 -1.92 -13.45
CA MET A 37 4.79 -1.24 -14.66
C MET A 37 6.31 -1.25 -14.80
N ARG A 38 7.03 -1.05 -13.71
CA ARG A 38 8.50 -1.12 -13.71
C ARG A 38 9.00 -2.50 -14.11
N HIS A 39 8.29 -3.55 -13.70
CA HIS A 39 8.65 -4.92 -14.07
C HIS A 39 8.26 -5.26 -15.51
N ALA A 40 7.01 -4.95 -15.88
CA ALA A 40 6.45 -5.35 -17.18
C ALA A 40 6.87 -4.46 -18.33
N GLY A 41 7.20 -3.20 -18.06
CA GLY A 41 7.55 -2.23 -19.09
C GLY A 41 6.38 -1.77 -19.93
N GLY A 42 5.14 -1.94 -19.46
CA GLY A 42 3.95 -1.58 -20.20
C GLY A 42 2.75 -1.35 -19.30
N ARG A 43 1.59 -1.16 -19.90
CA ARG A 43 0.35 -0.90 -19.18
C ARG A 43 -0.12 -2.14 -18.44
N ILE A 44 -0.50 -1.94 -17.20
CA ILE A 44 -0.98 -2.98 -16.29
C ILE A 44 -2.27 -2.49 -15.63
N THR A 45 -3.21 -3.39 -15.43
CA THR A 45 -4.49 -3.10 -14.79
C THR A 45 -4.64 -3.93 -13.54
N THR A 46 -5.19 -3.33 -12.48
CA THR A 46 -5.50 -4.05 -11.24
C THR A 46 -6.70 -4.97 -11.46
N ALA A 47 -6.51 -6.25 -11.20
CA ALA A 47 -7.59 -7.24 -11.28
C ALA A 47 -8.27 -7.44 -9.94
N SER A 48 -7.51 -7.49 -8.84
CA SER A 48 -8.08 -7.64 -7.50
C SER A 48 -7.11 -7.15 -6.44
N ILE A 49 -7.67 -6.74 -5.29
CA ILE A 49 -6.92 -6.38 -4.09
C ILE A 49 -7.48 -7.20 -2.95
N ASP A 50 -6.60 -7.84 -2.19
CA ASP A 50 -6.98 -8.71 -1.10
C ASP A 50 -6.39 -8.20 0.22
N ASN A 51 -7.10 -8.46 1.32
CA ASN A 51 -6.66 -8.19 2.70
C ASN A 51 -6.48 -6.69 3.01
N LEU A 52 -7.59 -5.95 2.93
CA LEU A 52 -7.62 -4.53 3.27
C LEU A 52 -7.93 -4.26 4.75
N ASN A 53 -7.90 -5.28 5.59
CA ASN A 53 -8.16 -5.12 7.01
C ASN A 53 -6.94 -4.55 7.72
N PHE A 54 -7.16 -3.54 8.54
CA PHE A 54 -6.10 -2.97 9.37
C PHE A 54 -5.77 -3.91 10.52
N LYS A 55 -4.48 -4.15 10.73
CA LYS A 55 -3.99 -4.85 11.92
C LYS A 55 -3.86 -3.89 13.11
N ALA A 56 -3.68 -2.61 12.81
CA ALA A 56 -3.60 -1.54 13.79
C ALA A 56 -4.03 -0.23 13.12
N GLY A 57 -4.36 0.77 13.91
CA GLY A 57 -4.76 2.08 13.39
C GLY A 57 -3.58 2.97 13.05
N ALA A 58 -3.83 3.94 12.19
CA ALA A 58 -2.91 5.04 11.92
C ALA A 58 -3.66 6.35 12.13
N TYR A 59 -2.98 7.34 12.66
CA TYR A 59 -3.61 8.57 13.16
C TYR A 59 -2.96 9.80 12.57
N LEU A 60 -3.62 10.95 12.76
CA LEU A 60 -3.13 12.23 12.27
C LEU A 60 -1.68 12.45 12.66
N ASN A 61 -0.89 12.94 11.70
CA ASN A 61 0.55 13.21 11.81
C ASN A 61 1.45 11.97 11.86
N ASP A 62 0.90 10.78 11.75
CA ASP A 62 1.73 9.58 11.59
C ASP A 62 2.41 9.60 10.22
N THR A 63 3.62 9.07 10.17
CA THR A 63 4.32 8.83 8.91
C THR A 63 3.97 7.43 8.44
N ILE A 64 3.41 7.34 7.24
CA ILE A 64 2.96 6.09 6.64
C ILE A 64 3.94 5.69 5.55
N VAL A 65 4.45 4.46 5.62
CA VAL A 65 5.38 3.92 4.64
C VAL A 65 4.76 2.71 3.98
N LEU A 66 4.68 2.72 2.65
CA LEU A 66 4.23 1.57 1.87
C LEU A 66 5.41 1.00 1.10
N ILE A 67 5.60 -0.31 1.19
CA ILE A 67 6.65 -1.00 0.46
C ILE A 67 6.01 -2.06 -0.42
N GLY A 68 6.22 -1.94 -1.74
CA GLY A 68 5.69 -2.87 -2.73
C GLY A 68 6.78 -3.73 -3.35
N ARG A 69 6.47 -5.01 -3.54
CA ARG A 69 7.37 -5.95 -4.21
C ARG A 69 6.58 -7.00 -4.96
N ILE A 70 7.15 -7.48 -6.06
CA ILE A 70 6.54 -8.58 -6.81
C ILE A 70 6.82 -9.87 -6.07
N THR A 71 5.76 -10.66 -5.83
CA THR A 71 5.84 -11.95 -5.15
C THR A 71 5.58 -13.12 -6.09
N TYR A 72 4.95 -12.87 -7.23
CA TYR A 72 4.65 -13.92 -8.20
C TYR A 72 4.49 -13.33 -9.60
N VAL A 73 5.01 -14.03 -10.61
CA VAL A 73 4.83 -13.67 -12.02
C VAL A 73 4.30 -14.88 -12.73
N GLY A 74 3.09 -14.77 -13.31
CA GLY A 74 2.48 -15.78 -14.17
C GLY A 74 2.57 -15.38 -15.64
N ARG A 75 1.85 -16.12 -16.51
CA ARG A 75 1.86 -15.83 -17.95
C ARG A 75 1.16 -14.52 -18.28
N THR A 76 0.02 -14.27 -17.65
CA THR A 76 -0.84 -13.12 -17.95
C THR A 76 -1.12 -12.26 -16.73
N SER A 77 -0.52 -12.59 -15.60
CA SER A 77 -0.74 -11.87 -14.34
C SER A 77 0.51 -11.84 -13.50
N MET A 78 0.53 -10.93 -12.54
CA MET A 78 1.55 -10.89 -11.49
C MET A 78 0.91 -10.49 -10.17
N GLU A 79 1.53 -10.90 -9.08
CA GLU A 79 1.10 -10.52 -7.75
C GLU A 79 2.11 -9.56 -7.14
N VAL A 80 1.60 -8.47 -6.59
CA VAL A 80 2.38 -7.49 -5.85
C VAL A 80 1.93 -7.52 -4.40
N ARG A 81 2.88 -7.68 -3.47
CA ARG A 81 2.60 -7.53 -2.05
C ARG A 81 2.94 -6.10 -1.63
N VAL A 82 2.00 -5.45 -0.97
CA VAL A 82 2.21 -4.12 -0.42
C VAL A 82 2.07 -4.18 1.09
N ASP A 83 3.16 -3.90 1.78
CA ASP A 83 3.19 -3.80 3.24
C ASP A 83 3.09 -2.33 3.63
N THR A 84 2.19 -2.01 4.55
CA THR A 84 1.99 -0.65 5.05
C THR A 84 2.42 -0.58 6.50
N TYR A 85 3.24 0.42 6.82
CA TYR A 85 3.82 0.63 8.13
C TYR A 85 3.51 2.02 8.65
N VAL A 86 3.46 2.16 9.98
CA VAL A 86 3.61 3.44 10.65
C VAL A 86 5.06 3.52 11.13
N GLU A 87 5.73 4.60 10.79
CA GLU A 87 7.11 4.85 11.20
C GLU A 87 7.11 5.92 12.29
N ASP A 88 7.77 5.65 13.41
CA ASP A 88 7.88 6.63 14.48
C ASP A 88 9.06 7.59 14.26
N LEU A 89 9.24 8.54 15.19
CA LEU A 89 10.29 9.55 15.07
C LEU A 89 11.71 8.98 15.17
N GLU A 90 11.84 7.75 15.63
CA GLU A 90 13.13 7.05 15.75
C GLU A 90 13.40 6.15 14.57
N GLY A 91 12.49 6.12 13.60
CA GLY A 91 12.63 5.29 12.40
C GLY A 91 12.14 3.85 12.58
N MET A 92 11.55 3.52 13.72
CA MET A 92 10.98 2.19 13.94
C MET A 92 9.65 2.05 13.22
N ARG A 93 9.45 0.92 12.55
CA ARG A 93 8.27 0.67 11.72
C ARG A 93 7.40 -0.42 12.32
N ARG A 94 6.09 -0.16 12.34
CA ARG A 94 5.07 -1.07 12.84
C ARG A 94 4.13 -1.38 11.68
N VAL A 95 3.99 -2.65 11.32
CA VAL A 95 3.10 -3.04 10.22
C VAL A 95 1.64 -2.83 10.62
N ILE A 96 0.85 -2.19 9.75
CA ILE A 96 -0.58 -1.99 9.97
C ILE A 96 -1.44 -2.70 8.93
N ASN A 97 -0.87 -3.05 7.79
CA ASN A 97 -1.60 -3.80 6.75
C ASN A 97 -0.60 -4.52 5.84
N ARG A 98 -1.02 -5.66 5.33
CA ARG A 98 -0.33 -6.38 4.26
C ARG A 98 -1.37 -6.77 3.23
N ALA A 99 -1.26 -6.26 2.03
CA ALA A 99 -2.19 -6.53 0.96
C ALA A 99 -1.51 -7.22 -0.21
N TYR A 100 -2.27 -8.03 -0.92
CA TYR A 100 -1.82 -8.67 -2.16
C TYR A 100 -2.67 -8.14 -3.30
N VAL A 101 -2.02 -7.68 -4.36
CA VAL A 101 -2.68 -7.09 -5.52
C VAL A 101 -2.35 -7.92 -6.74
N VAL A 102 -3.38 -8.40 -7.44
CA VAL A 102 -3.20 -9.11 -8.70
C VAL A 102 -3.33 -8.10 -9.84
N MET A 103 -2.30 -8.06 -10.67
CA MET A 103 -2.21 -7.17 -11.83
C MET A 103 -2.21 -7.98 -13.12
N VAL A 104 -2.90 -7.50 -14.12
CA VAL A 104 -2.99 -8.17 -15.42
C VAL A 104 -2.62 -7.26 -16.59
#